data_283aa07f5f97a136243fd262334ac474
#
_entry.id   283aa07f5f97a136243fd262334ac474
#
_cell.length_a   1.000
_cell.length_b   1.000
_cell.length_c   1.000
_cell.angle_alpha   90.00
_cell.angle_beta   90.00
_cell.angle_gamma   90.00
#
_symmetry.space_group_name_H-M   'P 1'
#
loop_
_entity.id
_entity.type
_entity.pdbx_description
1 polymer ?
#
loop_
_entity_poly.entity_id
_entity_poly.type
_entity_poly.pdbx_seq_one_letter_code
_entity_poly.pdbx_strand_id
1 'polypeptide(L)'
;MHPIVIVLAIVLGASCGPAGGSGYAQEPHKGKVPGIDKITSGSSRLAFSGNIQSFDEKRELLSVNTVQGGTTEVFPIKKGVRISAANGSKLKLDNLTPGANVLVYYEQKAEKRTVTEIIVLSSGASQGKNKPAPPS
;
A
#
# COMPACT_ATOMS: atom_id res chain seq x y z
N MET A 1 -8.33 36.66 22.28
CA MET A 1 -7.62 35.51 22.89
C MET A 1 -8.51 34.95 23.99
N HIS A 2 -9.24 33.91 23.71
CA HIS A 2 -10.05 33.23 24.70
C HIS A 2 -9.36 31.94 25.10
N PRO A 3 -9.01 31.75 26.36
CA PRO A 3 -8.51 30.46 26.81
C PRO A 3 -9.66 29.48 26.83
N ILE A 4 -9.56 28.46 26.02
CA ILE A 4 -10.47 27.35 26.08
C ILE A 4 -10.09 26.53 27.30
N VAL A 5 -10.90 26.62 28.32
CA VAL A 5 -10.78 25.77 29.50
C VAL A 5 -11.43 24.45 29.13
N ILE A 6 -10.61 23.47 28.85
CA ILE A 6 -11.08 22.10 28.66
C ILE A 6 -11.26 21.50 30.04
N VAL A 7 -12.50 21.44 30.50
CA VAL A 7 -12.84 20.68 31.70
C VAL A 7 -12.86 19.20 31.32
N LEU A 8 -11.81 18.53 31.70
CA LEU A 8 -11.73 17.07 31.56
C LEU A 8 -12.54 16.46 32.70
N ALA A 9 -13.78 16.11 32.45
CA ALA A 9 -14.56 15.32 33.37
C ALA A 9 -14.08 13.86 33.31
N ILE A 10 -13.28 13.49 34.29
CA ILE A 10 -12.90 12.10 34.50
C ILE A 10 -14.08 11.43 35.21
N VAL A 11 -14.88 10.73 34.45
CA VAL A 11 -15.87 9.83 35.00
C VAL A 11 -15.16 8.53 35.37
N LEU A 12 -14.78 8.43 36.62
CA LEU A 12 -14.36 7.16 37.22
C LEU A 12 -15.59 6.28 37.39
N GLY A 13 -15.98 5.60 36.37
CA GLY A 13 -16.94 4.52 36.46
C GLY A 13 -16.24 3.25 36.95
N ALA A 14 -16.13 3.10 38.23
CA ALA A 14 -15.77 1.83 38.81
C ALA A 14 -16.99 0.89 38.71
N SER A 15 -17.18 0.27 37.61
CA SER A 15 -18.07 -0.88 37.52
C SER A 15 -17.29 -2.12 37.90
N CYS A 16 -17.30 -2.39 39.19
CA CYS A 16 -16.93 -3.69 39.69
C CYS A 16 -18.01 -4.67 39.26
N GLY A 17 -17.94 -5.16 38.07
CA GLY A 17 -18.73 -6.29 37.64
C GLY A 17 -18.21 -7.54 38.30
N PRO A 18 -19.07 -8.36 38.94
CA PRO A 18 -18.62 -9.64 39.41
C PRO A 18 -18.11 -10.43 38.24
N ALA A 19 -16.86 -10.77 38.30
CA ALA A 19 -16.26 -11.70 37.38
C ALA A 19 -16.84 -13.09 37.64
N GLY A 20 -18.08 -13.30 37.28
CA GLY A 20 -18.61 -14.60 37.02
C GLY A 20 -18.03 -15.09 35.70
N GLY A 21 -16.74 -15.08 35.66
CA GLY A 21 -16.04 -15.67 34.55
C GLY A 21 -15.98 -17.15 34.75
N SER A 22 -16.90 -17.88 34.20
CA SER A 22 -16.47 -19.11 33.59
C SER A 22 -15.53 -18.65 32.49
N GLY A 23 -14.30 -18.46 32.87
CA GLY A 23 -13.26 -18.15 31.95
C GLY A 23 -13.16 -19.32 31.00
N TYR A 24 -13.80 -19.18 29.89
CA TYR A 24 -13.21 -19.76 28.73
C TYR A 24 -11.96 -18.91 28.49
N ALA A 25 -10.98 -19.17 29.31
CA ALA A 25 -9.64 -18.89 28.89
C ALA A 25 -9.46 -19.75 27.66
N GLN A 26 -9.82 -19.17 26.55
CA GLN A 26 -9.22 -19.62 25.32
C GLN A 26 -7.75 -19.41 25.57
N GLU A 27 -7.13 -20.46 26.03
CA GLU A 27 -5.69 -20.52 25.98
C GLU A 27 -5.33 -20.02 24.58
N PRO A 28 -4.52 -18.99 24.49
CA PRO A 28 -3.97 -18.69 23.20
C PRO A 28 -3.38 -20.01 22.76
N HIS A 29 -4.02 -20.61 21.79
CA HIS A 29 -3.46 -21.79 21.19
C HIS A 29 -2.10 -21.32 20.71
N LYS A 30 -1.09 -21.65 21.47
CA LYS A 30 0.30 -21.56 21.04
C LYS A 30 0.51 -22.64 19.98
N GLY A 31 -0.46 -22.73 19.09
CA GLY A 31 -0.27 -23.38 17.84
C GLY A 31 0.69 -22.51 17.07
N LYS A 32 1.94 -22.83 17.18
CA LYS A 32 2.92 -22.34 16.22
C LYS A 32 2.45 -22.82 14.87
N VAL A 33 1.71 -21.97 14.16
CA VAL A 33 1.41 -22.24 12.78
C VAL A 33 2.74 -22.15 12.06
N PRO A 34 3.28 -23.27 11.55
CA PRO A 34 4.57 -23.27 10.90
C PRO A 34 4.51 -22.34 9.71
N GLY A 35 5.31 -21.29 9.69
CA GLY A 35 5.42 -20.33 8.62
C GLY A 35 4.95 -18.91 8.97
N ILE A 36 4.15 -18.68 10.00
CA ILE A 36 3.72 -17.34 10.40
C ILE A 36 4.86 -16.55 11.06
N ASP A 37 5.74 -17.22 11.77
CA ASP A 37 6.90 -16.59 12.42
C ASP A 37 7.87 -15.94 11.42
N LYS A 38 7.88 -16.40 10.17
CA LYS A 38 8.69 -15.79 9.12
C LYS A 38 8.02 -14.57 8.48
N ILE A 39 6.70 -14.45 8.61
CA ILE A 39 5.94 -13.34 8.03
C ILE A 39 5.91 -12.16 9.00
N THR A 40 5.99 -12.42 10.29
CA THR A 40 5.90 -11.39 11.32
C THR A 40 7.23 -10.75 11.68
N SER A 41 8.35 -11.26 11.18
CA SER A 41 9.65 -10.66 11.44
C SER A 41 9.85 -9.39 10.63
N GLY A 42 9.11 -8.35 10.96
CA GLY A 42 9.54 -6.98 10.81
C GLY A 42 9.30 -6.28 9.48
N SER A 43 8.72 -6.90 8.46
CA SER A 43 8.33 -6.19 7.25
C SER A 43 6.87 -6.46 6.86
N SER A 44 6.08 -5.41 6.85
CA SER A 44 4.71 -5.48 6.34
C SER A 44 4.72 -5.23 4.83
N ARG A 45 4.30 -6.21 4.05
CA ARG A 45 4.12 -6.03 2.62
C ARG A 45 2.82 -5.29 2.38
N LEU A 46 2.92 -4.11 1.79
CA LEU A 46 1.81 -3.23 1.50
C LEU A 46 1.63 -3.10 -0.01
N ALA A 47 0.44 -2.72 -0.42
CA ALA A 47 0.11 -2.46 -1.82
C ALA A 47 -0.48 -1.06 -1.97
N PHE A 48 -0.06 -0.36 -3.01
CA PHE A 48 -0.56 0.96 -3.37
C PHE A 48 -1.02 0.94 -4.83
N SER A 49 -2.24 1.34 -5.07
CA SER A 49 -2.82 1.42 -6.40
C SER A 49 -2.97 2.87 -6.83
N GLY A 50 -2.53 3.18 -8.03
CA GLY A 50 -2.62 4.53 -8.55
C GLY A 50 -2.15 4.67 -10.00
N ASN A 51 -2.12 5.91 -10.45
CA ASN A 51 -1.64 6.28 -11.77
C ASN A 51 -0.23 6.85 -11.69
N ILE A 52 0.64 6.42 -12.58
CA ILE A 52 1.98 6.99 -12.68
C ILE A 52 1.86 8.46 -13.09
N GLN A 53 2.41 9.35 -12.28
CA GLN A 53 2.54 10.76 -12.59
C GLN A 53 3.84 11.03 -13.31
N SER A 54 4.93 10.50 -12.78
CA SER A 54 6.26 10.65 -13.37
C SER A 54 7.22 9.57 -12.89
N PHE A 55 8.22 9.29 -13.67
CA PHE A 55 9.32 8.43 -13.29
C PHE A 55 10.65 9.13 -13.58
N ASP A 56 11.47 9.28 -12.56
CA ASP A 56 12.81 9.86 -12.66
C ASP A 56 13.85 8.74 -12.59
N GLU A 57 14.40 8.39 -13.75
CA GLU A 57 15.41 7.34 -13.85
C GLU A 57 16.71 7.67 -13.11
N LYS A 58 17.08 8.96 -13.10
CA LYS A 58 18.32 9.39 -12.46
C LYS A 58 18.29 9.28 -10.95
N ARG A 59 17.12 9.58 -10.38
CA ARG A 59 16.89 9.51 -8.94
C ARG A 59 16.29 8.19 -8.51
N GLU A 60 15.90 7.35 -9.46
CA GLU A 60 15.20 6.09 -9.23
C GLU A 60 13.93 6.30 -8.38
N LEU A 61 13.14 7.33 -8.72
CA LEU A 61 11.92 7.70 -8.02
C LEU A 61 10.70 7.59 -8.92
N LEU A 62 9.69 6.88 -8.43
CA LEU A 62 8.40 6.75 -9.09
C LEU A 62 7.35 7.54 -8.31
N SER A 63 6.72 8.51 -8.96
CA SER A 63 5.60 9.26 -8.40
C SER A 63 4.29 8.68 -8.89
N VAL A 64 3.44 8.28 -7.95
CA VAL A 64 2.15 7.65 -8.24
C VAL A 64 1.04 8.42 -7.53
N ASN A 65 0.03 8.83 -8.28
CA ASN A 65 -1.17 9.44 -7.73
C ASN A 65 -2.18 8.37 -7.34
N THR A 66 -2.89 8.58 -6.24
CA THR A 66 -4.02 7.71 -5.90
C THR A 66 -5.07 7.73 -7.01
N VAL A 67 -5.78 6.62 -7.18
CA VAL A 67 -6.84 6.47 -8.21
C VAL A 67 -7.92 7.55 -8.05
N GLN A 68 -8.20 7.94 -6.83
CA GLN A 68 -9.21 8.98 -6.54
C GLN A 68 -8.69 10.41 -6.76
N GLY A 69 -7.40 10.56 -7.06
CA GLY A 69 -6.76 11.85 -7.22
C GLY A 69 -6.63 12.62 -5.88
N GLY A 70 -5.54 13.27 -5.66
CA GLY A 70 -5.34 14.13 -4.50
C GLY A 70 -4.09 13.84 -3.68
N THR A 71 -3.61 12.62 -3.69
CA THR A 71 -2.37 12.27 -2.97
C THR A 71 -1.37 11.66 -3.94
N THR A 72 -0.18 12.24 -3.98
CA THR A 72 0.94 11.68 -4.72
C THR A 72 1.90 11.01 -3.74
N GLU A 73 2.17 9.74 -3.98
CA GLU A 73 3.16 8.99 -3.23
C GLU A 73 4.41 8.77 -4.08
N VAL A 74 5.56 8.94 -3.47
CA VAL A 74 6.85 8.75 -4.12
C VAL A 74 7.51 7.50 -3.60
N PHE A 75 7.85 6.60 -4.53
CA PHE A 75 8.47 5.32 -4.21
C PHE A 75 9.88 5.25 -4.78
N PRO A 76 10.88 4.88 -3.98
CA PRO A 76 12.21 4.60 -4.49
C PRO A 76 12.19 3.26 -5.24
N ILE A 77 12.61 3.28 -6.50
CA ILE A 77 12.69 2.09 -7.36
C ILE A 77 14.16 1.70 -7.50
N LYS A 78 14.52 0.57 -6.95
CA LYS A 78 15.87 0.04 -7.11
C LYS A 78 16.00 -0.77 -8.38
N LYS A 79 17.20 -0.83 -8.91
CA LYS A 79 17.53 -1.79 -9.97
C LYS A 79 17.22 -3.21 -9.48
N GLY A 80 16.51 -3.97 -10.27
CA GLY A 80 16.10 -5.33 -9.91
C GLY A 80 14.68 -5.46 -9.34
N VAL A 81 13.93 -4.37 -9.23
CA VAL A 81 12.49 -4.44 -8.93
C VAL A 81 11.79 -5.21 -10.03
N ARG A 82 10.94 -6.14 -9.64
CA ARG A 82 10.14 -6.91 -10.59
C ARG A 82 9.04 -6.03 -11.15
N ILE A 83 9.00 -5.89 -12.45
CA ILE A 83 7.94 -5.16 -13.14
C ILE A 83 7.24 -6.14 -14.09
N SER A 84 5.95 -6.25 -13.96
CA SER A 84 5.13 -7.12 -14.80
C SER A 84 3.84 -6.45 -15.24
N ALA A 85 3.29 -6.90 -16.34
CA ALA A 85 1.95 -6.52 -16.76
C ALA A 85 0.91 -7.38 -16.03
N ALA A 86 -0.36 -6.98 -16.11
CA ALA A 86 -1.47 -7.71 -15.51
C ALA A 86 -1.59 -9.16 -16.02
N ASN A 87 -1.14 -9.41 -17.24
CA ASN A 87 -1.11 -10.76 -17.84
C ASN A 87 0.11 -11.61 -17.40
N GLY A 88 0.97 -11.07 -16.54
CA GLY A 88 2.18 -11.74 -16.06
C GLY A 88 3.43 -11.54 -16.92
N SER A 89 3.34 -10.84 -18.04
CA SER A 89 4.50 -10.53 -18.86
C SER A 89 5.49 -9.65 -18.14
N LYS A 90 6.77 -9.98 -18.23
CA LYS A 90 7.83 -9.13 -17.65
C LYS A 90 7.96 -7.84 -18.44
N LEU A 91 8.04 -6.74 -17.72
CA LEU A 91 8.25 -5.41 -18.27
C LEU A 91 9.57 -4.81 -17.77
N LYS A 92 10.05 -3.82 -18.49
CA LYS A 92 11.22 -3.02 -18.10
C LYS A 92 10.78 -1.70 -17.47
N LEU A 93 11.70 -1.03 -16.80
CA LEU A 93 11.47 0.30 -16.23
C LEU A 93 11.00 1.31 -17.28
N ASP A 94 11.49 1.21 -18.50
CA ASP A 94 11.10 2.08 -19.62
C ASP A 94 9.62 1.98 -19.99
N ASN A 95 8.97 0.91 -19.56
CA ASN A 95 7.53 0.72 -19.78
C ASN A 95 6.65 1.44 -18.75
N LEU A 96 7.27 2.04 -17.74
CA LEU A 96 6.57 2.87 -16.76
C LEU A 96 6.31 4.26 -17.33
N THR A 97 5.22 4.39 -18.05
CA THR A 97 4.83 5.66 -18.69
C THR A 97 3.85 6.46 -17.83
N PRO A 98 3.92 7.79 -17.83
CA PRO A 98 2.92 8.62 -17.16
C PRO A 98 1.50 8.29 -17.62
N GLY A 99 0.57 8.26 -16.67
CA GLY A 99 -0.82 7.90 -16.92
C GLY A 99 -1.14 6.41 -16.83
N ALA A 100 -0.13 5.54 -16.75
CA ALA A 100 -0.35 4.11 -16.56
C ALA A 100 -0.92 3.81 -15.17
N ASN A 101 -1.89 2.91 -15.12
CA ASN A 101 -2.38 2.38 -13.84
C ASN A 101 -1.45 1.29 -13.34
N VAL A 102 -1.02 1.43 -12.12
CA VAL A 102 -0.09 0.49 -11.51
C VAL A 102 -0.54 0.07 -10.12
N LEU A 103 -0.11 -1.12 -9.75
CA LEU A 103 -0.19 -1.64 -8.41
C LEU A 103 1.25 -1.83 -7.90
N VAL A 104 1.62 -1.05 -6.90
CA VAL A 104 2.97 -1.05 -6.33
C VAL A 104 2.95 -1.87 -5.04
N TYR A 105 3.71 -2.95 -5.01
CA TYR A 105 3.95 -3.70 -3.79
C TYR A 105 5.26 -3.23 -3.17
N TYR A 106 5.18 -2.84 -1.92
CA TYR A 106 6.34 -2.38 -1.18
C TYR A 106 6.35 -2.92 0.24
N GLU A 107 7.54 -2.99 0.79
CA GLU A 107 7.75 -3.30 2.19
C GLU A 107 8.06 -2.02 2.94
N GLN A 108 7.42 -1.83 4.06
CA GLN A 108 7.71 -0.72 4.95
C GLN A 108 8.41 -1.25 6.20
N LYS A 109 9.60 -0.77 6.43
CA LYS A 109 10.39 -1.07 7.60
C LYS A 109 10.80 0.24 8.25
N ALA A 110 10.22 0.53 9.40
CA ALA A 110 10.33 1.85 10.03
C ALA A 110 9.86 2.96 9.06
N GLU A 111 10.69 3.92 8.73
CA GLU A 111 10.37 4.99 7.78
C GLU A 111 10.80 4.68 6.34
N LYS A 112 11.46 3.55 6.14
CA LYS A 112 11.98 3.17 4.83
C LYS A 112 11.01 2.30 4.07
N ARG A 113 10.66 2.73 2.88
CA ARG A 113 9.86 1.97 1.91
C ARG A 113 10.78 1.33 0.89
N THR A 114 10.56 0.06 0.60
CA THR A 114 11.31 -0.66 -0.44
C THR A 114 10.31 -1.32 -1.38
N VAL A 115 10.30 -0.89 -2.63
CA VAL A 115 9.43 -1.48 -3.65
C VAL A 115 9.96 -2.85 -4.03
N THR A 116 9.10 -3.85 -3.99
CA THR A 116 9.44 -5.24 -4.33
C THR A 116 8.94 -5.64 -5.70
N GLU A 117 7.75 -5.14 -6.07
CA GLU A 117 7.11 -5.47 -7.34
C GLU A 117 6.19 -4.35 -7.79
N ILE A 118 6.13 -4.15 -9.09
CA ILE A 118 5.18 -3.24 -9.73
C ILE A 118 4.40 -4.01 -10.79
N ILE A 119 3.09 -3.96 -10.71
CA ILE A 119 2.21 -4.54 -11.73
C ILE A 119 1.55 -3.41 -12.51
N VAL A 120 1.78 -3.38 -13.80
CA VAL A 120 1.14 -2.42 -14.70
C VAL A 120 -0.20 -2.99 -15.13
N LEU A 121 -1.28 -2.37 -14.69
CA LEU A 121 -2.66 -2.80 -14.97
C LEU A 121 -3.11 -2.32 -16.35
N SER A 122 -2.77 -1.07 -16.71
CA SER A 122 -3.01 -0.51 -18.03
C SER A 122 -1.93 0.48 -18.37
N SER A 123 -1.50 0.52 -19.61
CA SER A 123 -0.53 1.50 -20.07
C SER A 123 -1.21 2.83 -20.37
N GLY A 124 -0.63 3.93 -19.89
CA GLY A 124 -1.18 5.26 -20.13
C GLY A 124 -1.26 5.65 -21.62
N ALA A 125 -0.38 5.09 -22.44
CA ALA A 125 -0.36 5.32 -23.89
C ALA A 125 -1.54 4.64 -24.62
N SER A 126 -2.16 3.63 -24.01
CA SER A 126 -3.28 2.92 -24.65
C SER A 126 -4.58 3.70 -24.61
N GLN A 127 -4.74 4.61 -23.68
CA GLN A 127 -5.99 5.37 -23.55
C GLN A 127 -6.20 6.38 -24.69
N GLY A 128 -5.14 6.80 -25.33
CA GLY A 128 -5.24 7.71 -26.47
C GLY A 128 -5.49 7.03 -27.83
N LYS A 129 -5.21 5.74 -27.91
CA LYS A 129 -5.28 4.98 -29.18
C LYS A 129 -6.49 4.08 -29.32
N ASN A 130 -7.18 3.81 -28.21
CA ASN A 130 -8.41 3.04 -28.23
C ASN A 130 -9.65 3.92 -28.40
N LYS A 131 -9.54 4.90 -29.25
CA LYS A 131 -10.74 5.48 -29.81
C LYS A 131 -11.39 4.37 -30.65
N PRO A 132 -12.57 3.88 -30.28
CA PRO A 132 -13.23 2.89 -31.12
C PRO A 132 -13.36 3.49 -32.52
N ALA A 133 -12.90 2.75 -33.50
CA ALA A 133 -13.07 3.15 -34.86
C ALA A 133 -14.55 3.43 -35.08
N PRO A 134 -14.94 4.59 -35.62
CA PRO A 134 -16.34 4.85 -35.85
C PRO A 134 -16.89 3.76 -36.74
N PRO A 135 -18.05 3.20 -36.43
CA PRO A 135 -18.66 2.22 -37.30
C PRO A 135 -18.91 2.88 -38.64
N SER A 136 -18.27 2.37 -39.64
CA SER A 136 -18.48 2.79 -41.02
C SER A 136 -19.84 2.29 -41.53
#